data_49ece3ff47bb9fe9b50ab2660bec53cf
#
_entry.id   49ece3ff47bb9fe9b50ab2660bec53cf
#
_cell.length_a   1.000
_cell.length_b   1.000
_cell.length_c   1.000
_cell.angle_alpha   90.00
_cell.angle_beta   90.00
_cell.angle_gamma   90.00
#
_symmetry.space_group_name_H-M   'P 1'
#
loop_
_entity.id
_entity.type
_entity.pdbx_description
1 polymer ?
#
loop_
_entity_poly.entity_id
_entity_poly.type
_entity_poly.pdbx_seq_one_letter_code
_entity_poly.pdbx_strand_id
1 'polypeptide(L)'
;MTNQEIAARISPSRNHVWLVAAPKSGSTWLGAMLEAVYGWPRVPMLDCYDRREQEIDIRMLTLHPDEDIFTPHQHTRASHPTLGIIQQFKIQPIVLVRDLYDTVISLRDHLYREHHIMPWAYFDETVYTLDPDEQIDALIDLVIPWYINFYVSWFYAEKQGLCRFLWMTYQDLKNDHEACVRRVLEFTGVDRSEAQIQGAIQGSWQSNTRRNVGMQGRGQSQLTDEHRARIQRLTKYYPKVDFGRLGL
;
A
#
# COMPACT_ATOMS: atom_id res chain seq x y z
N MET A 1 13.04 -17.70 -18.41
CA MET A 1 11.64 -17.63 -18.89
C MET A 1 11.30 -16.17 -19.19
N THR A 2 10.70 -15.91 -20.33
CA THR A 2 10.13 -14.60 -20.67
C THR A 2 8.78 -14.41 -19.99
N ASN A 3 8.31 -13.15 -19.93
CA ASN A 3 6.96 -12.86 -19.38
C ASN A 3 5.86 -13.61 -20.15
N GLN A 4 6.03 -13.81 -21.46
CA GLN A 4 5.08 -14.56 -22.28
C GLN A 4 5.04 -16.06 -21.92
N GLU A 5 6.19 -16.67 -21.69
CA GLU A 5 6.28 -18.07 -21.27
C GLU A 5 5.68 -18.27 -19.89
N ILE A 6 5.84 -17.31 -18.98
CA ILE A 6 5.21 -17.34 -17.65
C ILE A 6 3.69 -17.17 -17.78
N ALA A 7 3.22 -16.20 -18.57
CA ALA A 7 1.79 -15.97 -18.76
C ALA A 7 1.07 -17.17 -19.39
N ALA A 8 1.73 -17.89 -20.32
CA ALA A 8 1.18 -19.08 -20.95
C ALA A 8 0.96 -20.26 -19.98
N ARG A 9 1.58 -20.23 -18.80
CA ARG A 9 1.43 -21.25 -17.76
C ARG A 9 0.32 -20.95 -16.75
N ILE A 10 -0.27 -19.77 -16.81
CA ILE A 10 -1.26 -19.31 -15.85
C ILE A 10 -2.64 -19.35 -16.47
N SER A 11 -3.60 -19.91 -15.75
CA SER A 11 -5.00 -19.96 -16.21
C SER A 11 -5.52 -18.56 -16.52
N PRO A 12 -6.12 -18.33 -17.70
CA PRO A 12 -6.67 -17.05 -18.10
C PRO A 12 -7.90 -16.65 -17.29
N SER A 13 -8.53 -17.59 -16.57
CA SER A 13 -9.69 -17.39 -15.70
C SER A 13 -9.31 -17.12 -14.23
N ARG A 14 -8.03 -17.23 -13.88
CA ARG A 14 -7.55 -17.02 -12.52
C ARG A 14 -7.75 -15.57 -12.08
N ASN A 15 -8.35 -15.38 -10.91
CA ASN A 15 -8.37 -14.08 -10.27
C ASN A 15 -7.03 -13.82 -9.56
N HIS A 16 -6.56 -12.59 -9.66
CA HIS A 16 -5.36 -12.16 -8.95
C HIS A 16 -5.60 -10.77 -8.34
N VAL A 17 -5.78 -10.74 -7.03
CA VAL A 17 -5.93 -9.50 -6.27
C VAL A 17 -4.61 -9.12 -5.62
N TRP A 18 -4.20 -7.88 -5.82
CA TRP A 18 -2.94 -7.36 -5.30
C TRP A 18 -3.16 -6.13 -4.43
N LEU A 19 -2.76 -6.18 -3.16
CA LEU A 19 -2.76 -5.02 -2.28
C LEU A 19 -1.48 -4.20 -2.49
N VAL A 20 -1.60 -3.06 -3.16
CA VAL A 20 -0.53 -2.09 -3.31
C VAL A 20 -0.72 -1.00 -2.27
N ALA A 21 0.28 -0.69 -1.48
CA ALA A 21 0.09 0.23 -0.38
C ALA A 21 1.27 1.18 -0.18
N ALA A 22 1.00 2.43 0.15
CA ALA A 22 2.02 3.26 0.75
C ALA A 22 2.33 2.73 2.18
N PRO A 23 3.59 2.74 2.63
CA PRO A 23 3.92 2.34 3.98
C PRO A 23 3.13 3.11 5.04
N LYS A 24 2.84 2.49 6.18
CA LYS A 24 2.06 3.10 7.30
C LYS A 24 0.63 3.52 6.96
N SER A 25 0.07 3.05 5.85
CA SER A 25 -1.32 3.33 5.42
C SER A 25 -2.36 2.32 5.95
N GLY A 26 -1.98 1.38 6.83
CA GLY A 26 -2.88 0.35 7.36
C GLY A 26 -2.92 -0.93 6.53
N SER A 27 -1.95 -1.14 5.66
CA SER A 27 -1.85 -2.28 4.75
C SER A 27 -1.86 -3.65 5.45
N THR A 28 -1.22 -3.75 6.62
CA THR A 28 -1.24 -5.00 7.42
C THR A 28 -2.66 -5.33 7.89
N TRP A 29 -3.44 -4.33 8.27
CA TRP A 29 -4.81 -4.52 8.74
C TRP A 29 -5.75 -4.89 7.59
N LEU A 30 -5.76 -4.09 6.51
CA LEU A 30 -6.56 -4.42 5.33
C LEU A 30 -6.15 -5.78 4.75
N GLY A 31 -4.83 -6.04 4.65
CA GLY A 31 -4.31 -7.32 4.15
C GLY A 31 -4.82 -8.51 4.93
N ALA A 32 -4.81 -8.44 6.27
CA ALA A 32 -5.32 -9.53 7.12
C ALA A 32 -6.83 -9.81 6.87
N MET A 33 -7.63 -8.77 6.70
CA MET A 33 -9.06 -8.94 6.36
C MET A 33 -9.24 -9.56 4.97
N LEU A 34 -8.48 -9.11 3.97
CA LEU A 34 -8.56 -9.63 2.62
C LEU A 34 -8.05 -11.07 2.52
N GLU A 35 -6.96 -11.42 3.19
CA GLU A 35 -6.47 -12.80 3.29
C GLU A 35 -7.56 -13.72 3.87
N ALA A 36 -8.19 -13.29 4.95
CA ALA A 36 -9.24 -14.08 5.61
C ALA A 36 -10.51 -14.22 4.75
N VAL A 37 -10.96 -13.13 4.08
CA VAL A 37 -12.19 -13.17 3.28
C VAL A 37 -12.01 -13.92 1.97
N TYR A 38 -10.84 -13.84 1.33
CA TYR A 38 -10.58 -14.60 0.10
C TYR A 38 -10.33 -16.07 0.40
N GLY A 39 -9.56 -16.40 1.42
CA GLY A 39 -9.12 -17.76 1.71
C GLY A 39 -8.25 -18.38 0.59
N TRP A 40 -7.70 -17.54 -0.29
CA TRP A 40 -6.87 -17.95 -1.42
C TRP A 40 -5.40 -18.11 -1.02
N PRO A 41 -4.61 -18.86 -1.80
CA PRO A 41 -3.18 -18.89 -1.64
C PRO A 41 -2.58 -17.47 -1.62
N ARG A 42 -1.70 -17.24 -0.64
CA ARG A 42 -0.97 -15.99 -0.47
C ARG A 42 0.33 -16.05 -1.26
N VAL A 43 0.43 -15.27 -2.32
CA VAL A 43 1.58 -15.28 -3.24
C VAL A 43 2.23 -13.90 -3.28
N PRO A 44 3.28 -13.64 -2.48
CA PRO A 44 4.05 -12.41 -2.60
C PRO A 44 4.81 -12.40 -3.93
N MET A 45 4.78 -11.29 -4.66
CA MET A 45 5.56 -11.12 -5.90
C MET A 45 6.98 -10.60 -5.57
N LEU A 46 7.65 -11.24 -4.62
CA LEU A 46 8.98 -10.91 -4.13
C LEU A 46 9.79 -12.18 -3.98
N ASP A 47 11.05 -12.11 -4.31
CA ASP A 47 12.01 -13.20 -4.11
C ASP A 47 12.30 -13.46 -2.61
N CYS A 48 12.24 -12.38 -1.80
CA CYS A 48 12.40 -12.44 -0.36
C CYS A 48 11.24 -11.73 0.33
N TYR A 49 10.59 -12.41 1.27
CA TYR A 49 9.42 -11.89 1.98
C TYR A 49 9.65 -10.56 2.70
N ASP A 50 10.84 -10.33 3.20
CA ASP A 50 11.18 -9.10 3.94
C ASP A 50 11.43 -7.89 3.04
N ARG A 51 11.63 -8.12 1.74
CA ARG A 51 11.76 -7.04 0.76
C ARG A 51 10.38 -6.63 0.26
N ARG A 52 9.92 -5.46 0.68
CA ARG A 52 8.66 -4.86 0.23
C ARG A 52 8.91 -3.70 -0.71
N GLU A 53 9.97 -3.82 -1.50
CA GLU A 53 10.41 -2.83 -2.47
C GLU A 53 9.57 -2.89 -3.75
N GLN A 54 9.93 -2.05 -4.71
CA GLN A 54 9.18 -1.87 -5.95
C GLN A 54 9.40 -2.96 -6.99
N GLU A 55 10.29 -3.89 -6.73
CA GLU A 55 10.64 -4.99 -7.62
C GLU A 55 9.55 -6.07 -7.58
N ILE A 56 9.17 -6.52 -8.77
CA ILE A 56 8.16 -7.56 -8.93
C ILE A 56 8.81 -8.80 -9.53
N ASP A 57 8.80 -9.88 -8.79
CA ASP A 57 9.18 -11.20 -9.32
C ASP A 57 7.94 -11.95 -9.80
N ILE A 58 7.69 -11.90 -11.09
CA ILE A 58 6.54 -12.57 -11.71
C ILE A 58 6.67 -14.10 -11.72
N ARG A 59 7.86 -14.67 -11.48
CA ARG A 59 8.03 -16.13 -11.39
C ARG A 59 7.23 -16.71 -10.24
N MET A 60 7.01 -15.92 -9.19
CA MET A 60 6.18 -16.32 -8.05
C MET A 60 4.74 -16.64 -8.45
N LEU A 61 4.24 -16.05 -9.54
CA LEU A 61 2.89 -16.32 -10.05
C LEU A 61 2.70 -17.74 -10.57
N THR A 62 3.78 -18.46 -10.87
CA THR A 62 3.73 -19.86 -11.32
C THR A 62 3.60 -20.86 -10.19
N LEU A 63 3.64 -20.45 -8.93
CA LEU A 63 3.45 -21.33 -7.77
C LEU A 63 2.01 -21.85 -7.67
N HIS A 64 1.04 -21.04 -8.11
CA HIS A 64 -0.38 -21.36 -8.14
C HIS A 64 -0.98 -20.98 -9.50
N PRO A 65 -0.70 -21.75 -10.57
CA PRO A 65 -1.04 -21.33 -11.93
C PRO A 65 -2.54 -21.34 -12.22
N ASP A 66 -3.29 -22.21 -11.56
CA ASP A 66 -4.71 -22.47 -11.83
C ASP A 66 -5.65 -22.02 -10.70
N GLU A 67 -5.10 -21.56 -9.58
CA GLU A 67 -5.86 -21.13 -8.42
C GLU A 67 -5.95 -19.60 -8.35
N ASP A 68 -7.07 -19.07 -7.90
CA ASP A 68 -7.17 -17.65 -7.52
C ASP A 68 -6.17 -17.32 -6.42
N ILE A 69 -5.50 -16.17 -6.52
CA ILE A 69 -4.43 -15.80 -5.58
C ILE A 69 -4.61 -14.38 -5.01
N PHE A 70 -4.11 -14.20 -3.80
CA PHE A 70 -3.95 -12.92 -3.16
C PHE A 70 -2.47 -12.57 -2.99
N THR A 71 -2.06 -11.44 -3.56
CA THR A 71 -0.73 -10.87 -3.30
C THR A 71 -0.82 -9.87 -2.16
N PRO A 72 -0.10 -10.11 -1.04
CA PRO A 72 -0.08 -9.21 0.10
C PRO A 72 0.52 -7.86 -0.26
N HIS A 73 0.44 -6.92 0.67
CA HIS A 73 0.88 -5.55 0.42
C HIS A 73 2.35 -5.45 -0.01
N GLN A 74 2.55 -4.68 -1.06
CA GLN A 74 3.84 -4.31 -1.60
C GLN A 74 3.88 -2.81 -1.91
N HIS A 75 5.05 -2.20 -1.80
CA HIS A 75 5.23 -0.75 -1.95
C HIS A 75 5.69 -0.40 -3.36
N THR A 76 4.80 -0.57 -4.35
CA THR A 76 5.14 -0.51 -5.77
C THR A 76 4.49 0.67 -6.48
N ARG A 77 5.27 1.46 -7.21
CA ARG A 77 4.76 2.55 -8.07
C ARG A 77 4.17 1.98 -9.36
N ALA A 78 3.21 2.72 -9.94
CA ALA A 78 2.65 2.43 -11.26
C ALA A 78 3.63 2.85 -12.38
N SER A 79 4.79 2.18 -12.47
CA SER A 79 5.71 2.36 -13.57
C SER A 79 5.22 1.65 -14.84
N HIS A 80 5.74 2.01 -16.01
CA HIS A 80 5.38 1.30 -17.25
C HIS A 80 5.60 -0.22 -17.18
N PRO A 81 6.73 -0.75 -16.66
CA PRO A 81 6.89 -2.19 -16.45
C PRO A 81 5.84 -2.79 -15.52
N THR A 82 5.54 -2.12 -14.38
CA THR A 82 4.50 -2.55 -13.43
C THR A 82 3.13 -2.63 -14.10
N LEU A 83 2.75 -1.59 -14.86
CA LEU A 83 1.47 -1.55 -15.58
C LEU A 83 1.40 -2.65 -16.66
N GLY A 84 2.49 -2.90 -17.37
CA GLY A 84 2.58 -4.00 -18.33
C GLY A 84 2.36 -5.36 -17.68
N ILE A 85 2.92 -5.60 -16.50
CA ILE A 85 2.69 -6.82 -15.71
C ILE A 85 1.22 -6.91 -15.27
N ILE A 86 0.64 -5.83 -14.74
CA ILE A 86 -0.77 -5.78 -14.33
C ILE A 86 -1.68 -6.18 -15.48
N GLN A 87 -1.47 -5.61 -16.66
CA GLN A 87 -2.28 -5.90 -17.85
C GLN A 87 -2.09 -7.34 -18.33
N GLN A 88 -0.84 -7.79 -18.45
CA GLN A 88 -0.51 -9.12 -18.97
C GLN A 88 -1.05 -10.25 -18.09
N PHE A 89 -0.99 -10.07 -16.76
CA PHE A 89 -1.41 -11.09 -15.80
C PHE A 89 -2.80 -10.84 -15.22
N LYS A 90 -3.56 -9.85 -15.76
CA LYS A 90 -4.92 -9.47 -15.32
C LYS A 90 -5.02 -9.21 -13.82
N ILE A 91 -3.98 -8.62 -13.24
CA ILE A 91 -3.93 -8.33 -11.81
C ILE A 91 -4.95 -7.23 -11.48
N GLN A 92 -5.61 -7.34 -10.35
CA GLN A 92 -6.59 -6.37 -9.83
C GLN A 92 -5.99 -5.64 -8.62
N PRO A 93 -5.32 -4.49 -8.80
CA PRO A 93 -4.68 -3.77 -7.71
C PRO A 93 -5.71 -3.05 -6.83
N ILE A 94 -5.48 -3.10 -5.53
CA ILE A 94 -6.10 -2.24 -4.52
C ILE A 94 -5.02 -1.29 -4.02
N VAL A 95 -5.15 0.00 -4.28
CA VAL A 95 -4.12 1.00 -3.96
C VAL A 95 -4.51 1.74 -2.70
N LEU A 96 -3.77 1.50 -1.61
CA LEU A 96 -4.05 2.05 -0.29
C LEU A 96 -3.08 3.17 0.07
N VAL A 97 -3.62 4.33 0.43
CA VAL A 97 -2.87 5.53 0.83
C VAL A 97 -3.38 6.09 2.17
N ARG A 98 -2.65 7.05 2.71
CA ARG A 98 -3.00 7.73 3.95
C ARG A 98 -2.61 9.20 3.87
N ASP A 99 -3.28 10.04 4.68
CA ASP A 99 -2.88 11.41 4.97
C ASP A 99 -1.38 11.50 5.27
N LEU A 100 -0.66 12.40 4.60
CA LEU A 100 0.80 12.50 4.72
C LEU A 100 1.26 13.09 6.04
N TYR A 101 0.49 14.00 6.64
CA TYR A 101 0.84 14.56 7.94
C TYR A 101 0.81 13.47 9.02
N ASP A 102 -0.24 12.64 9.03
CA ASP A 102 -0.34 11.48 9.91
C ASP A 102 0.72 10.41 9.60
N THR A 103 1.09 10.29 8.33
CA THR A 103 2.11 9.32 7.88
C THR A 103 3.48 9.68 8.43
N VAL A 104 3.89 10.96 8.40
CA VAL A 104 5.17 11.42 8.98
C VAL A 104 5.27 11.04 10.45
N ILE A 105 4.24 11.32 11.24
CA ILE A 105 4.21 10.97 12.67
C ILE A 105 4.25 9.45 12.88
N SER A 106 3.55 8.70 12.04
CA SER A 106 3.58 7.23 12.09
C SER A 106 4.94 6.65 11.70
N LEU A 107 5.67 7.29 10.80
CA LEU A 107 7.03 6.92 10.40
C LEU A 107 8.02 7.22 11.52
N ARG A 108 7.95 8.40 12.14
CA ARG A 108 8.78 8.75 13.29
C ARG A 108 8.62 7.71 14.40
N ASP A 109 7.39 7.36 14.77
CA ASP A 109 7.14 6.33 15.78
C ASP A 109 7.68 4.95 15.37
N HIS A 110 7.74 4.70 14.07
CA HIS A 110 8.28 3.45 13.53
C HIS A 110 9.81 3.40 13.60
N LEU A 111 10.49 4.51 13.38
CA LEU A 111 11.95 4.61 13.53
C LEU A 111 12.44 4.10 14.90
N TYR A 112 11.71 4.38 15.95
CA TYR A 112 12.06 3.93 17.30
C TYR A 112 11.85 2.42 17.56
N ARG A 113 11.02 1.75 16.72
CA ARG A 113 10.60 0.37 16.99
C ARG A 113 11.21 -0.65 16.03
N GLU A 114 11.36 -0.28 14.77
CA GLU A 114 11.73 -1.21 13.69
C GLU A 114 12.66 -0.51 12.69
N HIS A 115 13.68 0.17 13.16
CA HIS A 115 14.56 1.06 12.39
C HIS A 115 15.27 0.40 11.20
N HIS A 116 15.47 -0.90 11.21
CA HIS A 116 16.18 -1.64 10.16
C HIS A 116 15.30 -2.02 8.96
N ILE A 117 14.00 -1.69 8.98
CA ILE A 117 13.04 -2.06 7.92
C ILE A 117 12.45 -0.79 7.30
N MET A 118 13.26 -0.08 6.51
CA MET A 118 12.80 1.08 5.74
C MET A 118 13.27 0.98 4.27
N PRO A 119 12.52 0.25 3.42
CA PRO A 119 12.96 -0.04 2.05
C PRO A 119 12.96 1.17 1.10
N TRP A 120 12.43 2.31 1.52
CA TRP A 120 12.32 3.55 0.71
C TRP A 120 13.30 4.65 1.11
N ALA A 121 14.05 4.47 2.21
CA ALA A 121 15.14 5.36 2.64
C ALA A 121 16.13 4.60 3.51
N TYR A 122 17.40 4.93 3.38
CA TYR A 122 18.43 4.47 4.29
C TYR A 122 18.70 5.54 5.33
N PHE A 123 18.66 5.14 6.61
CA PHE A 123 19.08 5.97 7.72
C PHE A 123 20.22 5.28 8.46
N ASP A 124 21.26 6.05 8.75
CA ASP A 124 22.33 5.61 9.65
C ASP A 124 21.94 5.87 11.12
N GLU A 125 22.84 5.49 12.02
CA GLU A 125 22.60 5.64 13.46
C GLU A 125 22.40 7.10 13.90
N THR A 126 22.90 8.06 13.15
CA THR A 126 22.78 9.49 13.45
C THR A 126 21.32 9.93 13.51
N VAL A 127 20.50 9.51 12.53
CA VAL A 127 19.09 9.91 12.46
C VAL A 127 18.29 9.44 13.67
N TYR A 128 18.63 8.28 14.23
CA TYR A 128 17.94 7.74 15.41
C TYR A 128 18.25 8.49 16.70
N THR A 129 19.35 9.26 16.73
CA THR A 129 19.80 10.05 17.89
C THR A 129 19.39 11.52 17.82
N LEU A 130 18.83 11.97 16.67
CA LEU A 130 18.31 13.33 16.51
C LEU A 130 17.14 13.58 17.46
N ASP A 131 16.88 14.85 17.77
CA ASP A 131 15.67 15.21 18.49
C ASP A 131 14.40 14.93 17.63
N PRO A 132 13.20 14.91 18.24
CA PRO A 132 11.96 14.56 17.52
C PRO A 132 11.64 15.46 16.34
N ASP A 133 11.96 16.75 16.39
CA ASP A 133 11.68 17.69 15.30
C ASP A 133 12.68 17.50 14.16
N GLU A 134 13.97 17.32 14.46
CA GLU A 134 15.00 16.99 13.47
C GLU A 134 14.73 15.66 12.77
N GLN A 135 14.18 14.66 13.49
CA GLN A 135 13.74 13.40 12.88
C GLN A 135 12.56 13.60 11.92
N ILE A 136 11.62 14.48 12.26
CA ILE A 136 10.52 14.87 11.36
C ILE A 136 11.08 15.53 10.11
N ASP A 137 12.06 16.42 10.26
CA ASP A 137 12.75 17.09 9.15
C ASP A 137 13.40 16.07 8.20
N ALA A 138 14.16 15.12 8.75
CA ALA A 138 14.79 14.08 7.96
C ALA A 138 13.77 13.21 7.22
N LEU A 139 12.64 12.88 7.86
CA LEU A 139 11.54 12.14 7.22
C LEU A 139 10.90 12.93 6.09
N ILE A 140 10.66 14.23 6.27
CA ILE A 140 10.09 15.09 5.24
C ILE A 140 11.02 15.17 4.03
N ASP A 141 12.31 15.33 4.24
CA ASP A 141 13.28 15.54 3.16
C ASP A 141 13.64 14.24 2.43
N LEU A 142 13.78 13.14 3.14
CA LEU A 142 14.33 11.90 2.57
C LEU A 142 13.26 10.85 2.24
N VAL A 143 12.11 10.87 2.91
CA VAL A 143 11.09 9.82 2.79
C VAL A 143 9.82 10.31 2.07
N ILE A 144 9.29 11.48 2.43
CA ILE A 144 8.03 11.96 1.87
C ILE A 144 8.07 12.16 0.34
N PRO A 145 9.19 12.52 -0.32
CA PRO A 145 9.29 12.53 -1.78
C PRO A 145 8.91 11.19 -2.42
N TRP A 146 9.23 10.05 -1.78
CA TRP A 146 8.81 8.74 -2.26
C TRP A 146 7.29 8.59 -2.24
N TYR A 147 6.59 9.04 -1.18
CA TYR A 147 5.12 8.98 -1.09
C TYR A 147 4.44 9.82 -2.16
N ILE A 148 4.97 11.03 -2.42
CA ILE A 148 4.49 11.87 -3.53
C ILE A 148 4.64 11.13 -4.85
N ASN A 149 5.82 10.57 -5.15
CA ASN A 149 6.07 9.82 -6.38
C ASN A 149 5.19 8.56 -6.49
N PHE A 150 4.98 7.84 -5.39
CA PHE A 150 4.07 6.69 -5.34
C PHE A 150 2.66 7.13 -5.76
N TYR A 151 2.10 8.13 -5.08
CA TYR A 151 0.75 8.63 -5.35
C TYR A 151 0.59 9.14 -6.79
N VAL A 152 1.50 10.00 -7.22
CA VAL A 152 1.49 10.61 -8.56
C VAL A 152 1.50 9.55 -9.66
N SER A 153 2.28 8.48 -9.49
CA SER A 153 2.33 7.40 -10.48
C SER A 153 0.97 6.70 -10.66
N TRP A 154 0.29 6.38 -9.57
CA TRP A 154 -1.04 5.78 -9.59
C TRP A 154 -2.13 6.77 -10.05
N PHE A 155 -2.02 8.05 -9.66
CA PHE A 155 -2.92 9.10 -10.15
C PHE A 155 -2.88 9.22 -11.67
N TYR A 156 -1.70 9.24 -12.27
CA TYR A 156 -1.59 9.29 -13.72
C TYR A 156 -2.01 7.98 -14.39
N ALA A 157 -1.77 6.83 -13.78
CA ALA A 157 -2.29 5.55 -14.27
C ALA A 157 -3.83 5.57 -14.35
N GLU A 158 -4.52 6.11 -13.33
CA GLU A 158 -5.97 6.32 -13.33
C GLU A 158 -6.39 7.31 -14.41
N LYS A 159 -5.77 8.49 -14.43
CA LYS A 159 -6.14 9.61 -15.32
C LYS A 159 -5.99 9.26 -16.79
N GLN A 160 -5.04 8.40 -17.12
CA GLN A 160 -4.76 7.95 -18.49
C GLN A 160 -5.47 6.62 -18.84
N GLY A 161 -6.22 6.03 -17.93
CA GLY A 161 -6.91 4.77 -18.14
C GLY A 161 -5.97 3.58 -18.41
N LEU A 162 -4.74 3.61 -17.86
CA LEU A 162 -3.71 2.61 -18.15
C LEU A 162 -3.98 1.25 -17.50
N CYS A 163 -4.69 1.23 -16.38
CA CYS A 163 -5.19 0.00 -15.78
C CYS A 163 -6.40 0.30 -14.88
N ARG A 164 -7.22 -0.72 -14.65
CA ARG A 164 -8.32 -0.65 -13.68
C ARG A 164 -7.76 -1.04 -12.30
N PHE A 165 -8.00 -0.21 -11.28
CA PHE A 165 -7.66 -0.49 -9.89
C PHE A 165 -8.61 0.25 -8.94
N LEU A 166 -8.59 -0.10 -7.64
CA LEU A 166 -9.42 0.51 -6.62
C LEU A 166 -8.59 1.37 -5.67
N TRP A 167 -8.91 2.67 -5.57
CA TRP A 167 -8.38 3.50 -4.51
C TRP A 167 -9.05 3.23 -3.17
N MET A 168 -8.21 3.12 -2.14
CA MET A 168 -8.61 3.06 -0.74
C MET A 168 -7.78 4.03 0.09
N THR A 169 -8.37 4.64 1.11
CA THR A 169 -7.64 5.46 2.06
C THR A 169 -7.66 4.83 3.46
N TYR A 170 -6.66 5.16 4.27
CA TYR A 170 -6.68 4.78 5.69
C TYR A 170 -7.90 5.34 6.40
N GLN A 171 -8.39 6.53 5.99
CA GLN A 171 -9.59 7.15 6.52
C GLN A 171 -10.83 6.30 6.27
N ASP A 172 -11.03 5.80 5.03
CA ASP A 172 -12.12 4.90 4.69
C ASP A 172 -12.07 3.65 5.58
N LEU A 173 -10.89 3.02 5.65
CA LEU A 173 -10.66 1.81 6.42
C LEU A 173 -10.94 2.01 7.92
N LYS A 174 -10.62 3.18 8.45
CA LYS A 174 -10.86 3.52 9.85
C LYS A 174 -12.32 3.79 10.15
N ASN A 175 -13.01 4.45 9.24
CA ASN A 175 -14.42 4.83 9.40
C ASN A 175 -15.35 3.62 9.26
N ASP A 176 -15.12 2.81 8.23
CA ASP A 176 -15.95 1.63 7.95
C ASP A 176 -15.13 0.57 7.20
N HIS A 177 -14.43 -0.27 7.94
CA HIS A 177 -13.61 -1.35 7.39
C HIS A 177 -14.46 -2.45 6.73
N GLU A 178 -15.72 -2.64 7.14
CA GLU A 178 -16.64 -3.58 6.51
C GLU A 178 -17.03 -3.08 5.12
N ALA A 179 -17.43 -1.82 4.98
CA ALA A 179 -17.69 -1.22 3.68
C ALA A 179 -16.46 -1.27 2.77
N CYS A 180 -15.26 -1.12 3.32
CA CYS A 180 -14.02 -1.28 2.57
C CYS A 180 -13.85 -2.70 2.00
N VAL A 181 -14.07 -3.73 2.81
CA VAL A 181 -13.99 -5.13 2.35
C VAL A 181 -15.04 -5.39 1.26
N ARG A 182 -16.28 -4.91 1.44
CA ARG A 182 -17.35 -5.05 0.43
C ARG A 182 -17.01 -4.37 -0.88
N ARG A 183 -16.48 -3.15 -0.84
CA ARG A 183 -16.02 -2.42 -2.05
C ARG A 183 -14.92 -3.19 -2.79
N VAL A 184 -14.02 -3.86 -2.06
CA VAL A 184 -12.98 -4.70 -2.68
C VAL A 184 -13.59 -5.93 -3.33
N LEU A 185 -14.51 -6.63 -2.68
CA LEU A 185 -15.21 -7.79 -3.23
C LEU A 185 -16.00 -7.41 -4.50
N GLU A 186 -16.76 -6.31 -4.46
CA GLU A 186 -17.48 -5.77 -5.62
C GLU A 186 -16.52 -5.44 -6.79
N PHE A 187 -15.41 -4.75 -6.50
CA PHE A 187 -14.41 -4.41 -7.50
C PHE A 187 -13.80 -5.64 -8.16
N THR A 188 -13.54 -6.69 -7.39
CA THR A 188 -12.93 -7.94 -7.88
C THR A 188 -13.93 -8.94 -8.45
N GLY A 189 -15.24 -8.69 -8.28
CA GLY A 189 -16.31 -9.57 -8.74
C GLY A 189 -16.37 -10.88 -7.96
N VAL A 190 -15.93 -10.89 -6.71
CA VAL A 190 -15.89 -12.09 -5.86
C VAL A 190 -17.03 -12.05 -4.85
N ASP A 191 -17.95 -13.00 -4.94
CA ASP A 191 -19.04 -13.13 -3.99
C ASP A 191 -18.60 -13.85 -2.72
N ARG A 192 -19.03 -13.32 -1.58
CA ARG A 192 -18.85 -13.91 -0.24
C ARG A 192 -20.13 -13.75 0.57
N SER A 193 -20.46 -14.79 1.33
CA SER A 193 -21.60 -14.71 2.26
C SER A 193 -21.33 -13.71 3.38
N GLU A 194 -22.39 -13.19 3.98
CA GLU A 194 -22.31 -12.30 5.13
C GLU A 194 -21.46 -12.90 6.26
N ALA A 195 -21.68 -14.19 6.55
CA ALA A 195 -20.93 -14.91 7.59
C ALA A 195 -19.42 -14.96 7.30
N GLN A 196 -19.01 -15.11 6.02
CA GLN A 196 -17.60 -15.09 5.63
C GLN A 196 -16.98 -13.70 5.81
N ILE A 197 -17.70 -12.64 5.43
CA ILE A 197 -17.24 -11.25 5.59
C ILE A 197 -17.07 -10.93 7.08
N GLN A 198 -18.08 -11.20 7.89
CA GLN A 198 -18.04 -10.94 9.34
C GLN A 198 -16.96 -11.77 10.04
N GLY A 199 -16.83 -13.04 9.68
CA GLY A 199 -15.79 -13.93 10.22
C GLY A 199 -14.37 -13.44 9.90
N ALA A 200 -14.13 -12.95 8.67
CA ALA A 200 -12.86 -12.39 8.27
C ALA A 200 -12.51 -11.11 9.05
N ILE A 201 -13.49 -10.22 9.23
CA ILE A 201 -13.32 -8.99 9.99
C ILE A 201 -12.99 -9.29 11.45
N GLN A 202 -13.77 -10.14 12.11
CA GLN A 202 -13.57 -10.53 13.51
C GLN A 202 -12.22 -11.24 13.72
N GLY A 203 -11.86 -12.18 12.84
CA GLY A 203 -10.58 -12.88 12.90
C GLY A 203 -9.37 -11.97 12.73
N SER A 204 -9.47 -10.93 11.90
CA SER A 204 -8.40 -9.95 11.70
C SER A 204 -8.07 -9.12 12.95
N TRP A 205 -9.01 -8.94 13.87
CA TRP A 205 -8.80 -8.24 15.13
C TRP A 205 -7.94 -9.04 16.13
N GLN A 206 -7.98 -10.36 16.03
CA GLN A 206 -7.20 -11.26 16.88
C GLN A 206 -5.77 -11.48 16.36
N SER A 207 -5.55 -11.25 15.06
CA SER A 207 -4.21 -11.29 14.50
C SER A 207 -3.41 -10.09 15.02
N ASN A 208 -2.12 -10.32 15.31
CA ASN A 208 -1.18 -9.29 15.78
C ASN A 208 -0.90 -8.29 14.64
N THR A 209 -1.95 -7.54 14.23
CA THR A 209 -1.79 -6.44 13.30
C THR A 209 -0.87 -5.43 13.98
N ARG A 210 0.18 -4.98 13.32
CA ARG A 210 1.11 -3.91 13.77
C ARG A 210 0.34 -2.58 13.95
N ARG A 211 -0.76 -2.65 14.70
CA ARG A 211 -1.66 -1.54 14.98
C ARG A 211 -0.97 -0.63 15.97
N ASN A 212 -0.25 0.35 15.47
CA ASN A 212 0.21 1.45 16.29
C ASN A 212 -1.02 2.23 16.78
N VAL A 213 -0.87 3.20 17.63
CA VAL A 213 -1.88 3.99 18.37
C VAL A 213 -3.25 4.17 17.66
N GLY A 214 -3.32 3.99 16.34
CA GLY A 214 -4.57 4.01 15.54
C GLY A 214 -5.31 5.35 15.57
N MET A 215 -4.66 6.43 16.06
CA MET A 215 -5.25 7.76 16.10
C MET A 215 -5.01 8.50 14.79
N GLN A 216 -6.03 9.21 14.35
CA GLN A 216 -5.99 10.15 13.22
C GLN A 216 -5.80 11.58 13.72
N GLY A 217 -5.36 12.48 12.83
CA GLY A 217 -5.19 13.89 13.14
C GLY A 217 -3.95 14.21 13.99
N ARG A 218 -3.09 13.23 14.23
CA ARG A 218 -1.83 13.44 14.97
C ARG A 218 -0.90 14.38 14.22
N GLY A 219 -0.89 14.32 12.89
CA GLY A 219 -0.15 15.22 12.05
C GLY A 219 -0.57 16.69 12.25
N GLN A 220 -1.87 16.93 12.42
CA GLN A 220 -2.38 18.30 12.68
C GLN A 220 -1.88 18.87 14.01
N SER A 221 -1.72 18.04 15.03
CA SER A 221 -1.32 18.47 16.37
C SER A 221 0.18 18.42 16.65
N GLN A 222 0.96 17.63 15.91
CA GLN A 222 2.37 17.38 16.18
C GLN A 222 3.32 17.96 15.12
N LEU A 223 2.82 18.32 13.93
CA LEU A 223 3.61 19.01 12.91
C LEU A 223 3.47 20.53 13.06
N THR A 224 4.58 21.24 12.94
CA THR A 224 4.60 22.70 12.86
C THR A 224 4.02 23.19 11.53
N ASP A 225 3.69 24.48 11.42
CA ASP A 225 3.27 25.08 10.15
C ASP A 225 4.38 24.99 9.09
N GLU A 226 5.64 25.07 9.51
CA GLU A 226 6.79 24.91 8.63
C GLU A 226 6.89 23.51 8.08
N HIS A 227 6.75 22.47 8.91
CA HIS A 227 6.72 21.07 8.46
C HIS A 227 5.62 20.84 7.41
N ARG A 228 4.41 21.34 7.68
CA ARG A 228 3.27 21.26 6.74
C ARG A 228 3.56 21.98 5.42
N ALA A 229 4.10 23.20 5.49
CA ALA A 229 4.47 23.97 4.31
C ALA A 229 5.56 23.27 3.47
N ARG A 230 6.54 22.61 4.11
CA ARG A 230 7.58 21.83 3.42
C ARG A 230 6.98 20.64 2.69
N ILE A 231 6.07 19.89 3.33
CA ILE A 231 5.37 18.76 2.69
C ILE A 231 4.56 19.27 1.49
N GLN A 232 3.76 20.33 1.65
CA GLN A 232 2.98 20.91 0.56
C GLN A 232 3.86 21.40 -0.59
N ARG A 233 5.02 21.97 -0.31
CA ARG A 233 5.96 22.45 -1.34
C ARG A 233 6.41 21.33 -2.29
N LEU A 234 6.42 20.05 -1.87
CA LEU A 234 6.76 18.93 -2.73
C LEU A 234 5.73 18.72 -3.85
N THR A 235 4.49 19.14 -3.66
CA THR A 235 3.41 19.01 -4.66
C THR A 235 3.54 19.99 -5.82
N LYS A 236 4.33 21.08 -5.65
CA LYS A 236 4.49 22.14 -6.68
C LYS A 236 4.93 21.63 -8.05
N TYR A 237 5.62 20.49 -8.08
CA TYR A 237 6.10 19.89 -9.33
C TYR A 237 5.00 19.13 -10.09
N TYR A 238 3.83 18.97 -9.48
CA TYR A 238 2.70 18.20 -10.02
C TYR A 238 1.39 19.02 -9.98
N PRO A 239 1.33 20.20 -10.64
CA PRO A 239 0.21 21.13 -10.49
C PRO A 239 -1.13 20.63 -11.02
N LYS A 240 -1.15 19.49 -11.74
CA LYS A 240 -2.36 18.88 -12.28
C LYS A 240 -2.84 17.68 -11.46
N VAL A 241 -2.16 17.37 -10.36
CA VAL A 241 -2.50 16.25 -9.48
C VAL A 241 -3.33 16.75 -8.32
N ASP A 242 -4.47 16.11 -8.08
CA ASP A 242 -5.26 16.29 -6.87
C ASP A 242 -4.67 15.42 -5.76
N PHE A 243 -4.18 16.05 -4.72
CA PHE A 243 -3.58 15.39 -3.55
C PHE A 243 -4.55 15.21 -2.37
N GLY A 244 -5.84 15.46 -2.54
CA GLY A 244 -6.84 15.39 -1.48
C GLY A 244 -6.88 14.04 -0.74
N ARG A 245 -6.60 12.90 -1.44
CA ARG A 245 -6.47 11.57 -0.80
C ARG A 245 -5.27 11.46 0.14
N LEU A 246 -4.31 12.37 0.04
CA LEU A 246 -3.14 12.48 0.92
C LEU A 246 -3.28 13.57 1.99
N GLY A 247 -4.44 14.25 2.06
CA GLY A 247 -4.70 15.34 3.01
C GLY A 247 -4.00 16.67 2.67
N LEU A 248 -3.57 16.88 1.41
CA LEU A 248 -2.87 18.07 0.94
C LEU A 248 -3.72 18.92 0.01
#